data_101e45e828426222af5aa09649fcbc36
#
_entry.id   101e45e828426222af5aa09649fcbc36
#
_cell.length_a   1.000
_cell.length_b   1.000
_cell.length_c   1.000
_cell.angle_alpha   90.00
_cell.angle_beta   90.00
_cell.angle_gamma   90.00
#
_symmetry.space_group_name_H-M   'P 1'
#
loop_
_entity.id
_entity.type
_entity.pdbx_description
1 polymer ?
#
loop_
_entity_poly.entity_id
_entity_poly.type
_entity_poly.pdbx_seq_one_letter_code
_entity_poly.pdbx_strand_id
1 'polypeptide(L)'
;MNDELKNNNGDIAFGDEPEKKEIAVAGETAVSEAKTEENSIAEAAEGSSKELAAEDVVNEEKALSNEKVFAKHKKLEKGTVAYEVFDWLRTICIGILAGVFIVVFLVQKDNVYGDSMYPTLSSGDAIFTQKLSTYFKSFKRGDIVILDGSNMEGYYGKEYLVKRVVGLPGETVRIKDGSVYIKPAGAADFYDLSEGYLPQGTKTTMMEDGIRKGYNEITLGEDEYYCLGDNRPVSNDSRNLGPFSAKRIKAVGVIRVYPFNEIKILT
;
A
#
# COMPACT_ATOMS: atom_id res chain seq x y z
N MET A 1 51.53 32.51 21.00
CA MET A 1 50.33 33.16 21.49
C MET A 1 49.22 32.17 21.24
N ASN A 2 49.08 31.15 22.08
CA ASN A 2 48.28 30.98 23.28
C ASN A 2 46.90 31.62 23.08
N ASP A 3 45.83 30.80 23.00
CA ASP A 3 45.05 30.47 24.17
C ASP A 3 44.09 29.32 23.89
N GLU A 4 44.15 28.38 24.82
CA GLU A 4 43.18 27.38 25.17
C GLU A 4 41.85 27.99 25.59
N LEU A 5 40.76 27.16 25.51
CA LEU A 5 39.76 26.98 26.58
C LEU A 5 38.70 25.93 26.15
N LYS A 6 38.87 24.76 26.71
CA LYS A 6 38.06 24.13 27.77
C LYS A 6 36.75 23.50 27.33
N ASN A 7 36.83 22.17 27.47
CA ASN A 7 35.77 21.20 27.85
C ASN A 7 34.64 21.77 28.70
N ASN A 8 33.43 21.30 28.39
CA ASN A 8 32.48 20.99 29.46
C ASN A 8 31.67 19.74 29.15
N ASN A 9 31.98 18.72 29.91
CA ASN A 9 31.18 17.53 30.15
C ASN A 9 29.87 17.96 30.83
N GLY A 10 28.79 17.34 30.46
CA GLY A 10 27.52 17.36 31.17
C GLY A 10 26.85 16.01 31.04
N ASP A 11 27.26 15.10 31.92
CA ASP A 11 26.55 13.85 32.23
C ASP A 11 25.17 14.17 32.77
N ILE A 12 24.13 13.51 32.28
CA ILE A 12 22.90 13.31 33.04
C ILE A 12 22.55 11.82 32.99
N ALA A 13 22.50 11.27 34.19
CA ALA A 13 22.29 9.88 34.54
C ALA A 13 20.81 9.46 34.48
N PHE A 14 20.61 8.22 34.17
CA PHE A 14 19.71 7.18 34.70
C PHE A 14 18.55 7.59 35.61
N GLY A 15 17.37 7.07 35.30
CA GLY A 15 16.20 6.87 36.13
C GLY A 15 15.43 5.64 35.66
N ASP A 16 15.65 4.58 36.26
CA ASP A 16 14.94 3.55 37.03
C ASP A 16 13.67 2.95 36.44
N GLU A 17 13.74 1.64 36.25
CA GLU A 17 12.63 0.68 36.20
C GLU A 17 11.91 0.60 37.55
N PRO A 18 10.61 0.27 37.59
CA PRO A 18 10.02 -0.29 38.80
C PRO A 18 9.75 -1.80 38.69
N GLU A 19 10.20 -2.41 39.76
CA GLU A 19 10.08 -3.75 40.27
C GLU A 19 8.75 -4.48 40.12
N LYS A 20 8.89 -5.78 39.87
CA LYS A 20 7.91 -6.84 40.16
C LYS A 20 7.69 -6.95 41.67
N LYS A 21 6.42 -7.01 42.10
CA LYS A 21 6.04 -7.55 43.42
C LYS A 21 5.26 -8.84 43.26
N GLU A 22 5.91 -9.94 43.64
CA GLU A 22 5.31 -11.18 44.14
C GLU A 22 4.51 -10.88 45.40
N ILE A 23 3.36 -11.50 45.55
CA ILE A 23 2.73 -11.69 46.86
C ILE A 23 2.42 -13.19 47.00
N ALA A 24 3.08 -13.75 48.00
CA ALA A 24 2.98 -15.14 48.45
C ALA A 24 1.78 -15.31 49.43
N VAL A 25 1.29 -16.50 49.36
CA VAL A 25 0.44 -17.33 50.23
C VAL A 25 0.60 -17.14 51.76
N ALA A 26 -0.55 -17.12 52.45
CA ALA A 26 -0.83 -17.71 53.76
C ALA A 26 -2.36 -17.69 53.94
N GLY A 27 -3.11 -18.75 54.16
CA GLY A 27 -2.91 -19.86 55.13
C GLY A 27 -3.93 -19.77 56.23
N GLU A 28 -4.93 -20.62 56.20
CA GLU A 28 -5.68 -21.25 57.30
C GLU A 28 -6.17 -20.43 58.50
N THR A 29 -7.43 -20.65 58.73
CA THR A 29 -8.25 -20.92 59.95
C THR A 29 -9.57 -20.13 59.88
N ALA A 30 -10.74 -20.62 60.13
CA ALA A 30 -11.23 -21.56 61.07
C ALA A 30 -12.65 -22.04 60.68
N VAL A 31 -12.90 -23.29 60.98
CA VAL A 31 -14.19 -23.95 61.06
C VAL A 31 -14.92 -23.44 62.32
N SER A 32 -16.12 -22.95 62.21
CA SER A 32 -17.27 -23.13 63.10
C SER A 32 -18.28 -22.03 62.86
N GLU A 33 -19.39 -22.39 62.33
CA GLU A 33 -20.75 -21.94 62.55
C GLU A 33 -21.64 -22.39 61.40
N ALA A 34 -21.79 -23.70 61.34
CA ALA A 34 -22.87 -24.33 60.60
C ALA A 34 -23.99 -24.65 61.56
N LYS A 35 -25.15 -24.14 61.26
CA LYS A 35 -26.52 -24.57 61.71
C LYS A 35 -27.36 -23.41 62.14
N THR A 36 -27.82 -22.56 61.24
CA THR A 36 -29.08 -21.82 61.41
C THR A 36 -29.63 -21.21 60.11
N GLU A 37 -29.10 -21.55 58.97
CA GLU A 37 -29.56 -20.93 57.69
C GLU A 37 -30.17 -21.93 56.64
N GLU A 38 -30.47 -23.14 57.02
CA GLU A 38 -31.02 -24.14 56.07
C GLU A 38 -32.53 -23.98 55.77
N ASN A 39 -33.29 -23.13 56.50
CA ASN A 39 -34.74 -23.00 56.33
C ASN A 39 -35.20 -21.72 55.62
N SER A 40 -34.32 -20.79 55.28
CA SER A 40 -34.70 -19.58 54.53
C SER A 40 -34.29 -19.64 53.02
N ILE A 41 -33.50 -20.62 52.64
CA ILE A 41 -33.02 -20.77 51.26
C ILE A 41 -33.98 -21.58 50.37
N ALA A 42 -34.86 -22.43 50.96
CA ALA A 42 -35.81 -23.24 50.24
C ALA A 42 -37.01 -22.46 49.65
N GLU A 43 -37.46 -21.41 50.30
CA GLU A 43 -38.56 -20.57 49.80
C GLU A 43 -38.13 -19.54 48.76
N ALA A 44 -36.86 -19.09 48.79
CA ALA A 44 -36.33 -18.21 47.78
C ALA A 44 -35.97 -18.92 46.44
N ALA A 45 -35.69 -20.22 46.49
CA ALA A 45 -35.35 -20.99 45.32
C ALA A 45 -36.59 -21.36 44.45
N GLU A 46 -37.77 -21.54 45.01
CA GLU A 46 -39.00 -21.80 44.23
C GLU A 46 -39.57 -20.57 43.53
N GLY A 47 -39.42 -19.39 44.13
CA GLY A 47 -39.78 -18.10 43.49
C GLY A 47 -38.94 -17.76 42.30
N SER A 48 -37.62 -17.94 42.41
CA SER A 48 -36.66 -17.65 41.35
C SER A 48 -36.74 -18.58 40.14
N SER A 49 -37.10 -19.87 40.41
CA SER A 49 -37.24 -20.88 39.34
C SER A 49 -38.49 -20.68 38.48
N LYS A 50 -39.58 -20.11 39.06
CA LYS A 50 -40.78 -19.79 38.30
C LYS A 50 -40.67 -18.50 37.50
N GLU A 51 -39.90 -17.53 38.00
CA GLU A 51 -39.66 -16.27 37.29
C GLU A 51 -38.69 -16.44 36.10
N LEU A 52 -37.65 -17.27 36.27
CA LEU A 52 -36.74 -17.65 35.18
C LEU A 52 -37.41 -18.46 34.09
N ALA A 53 -38.31 -19.39 34.47
CA ALA A 53 -39.07 -20.18 33.49
C ALA A 53 -40.12 -19.34 32.73
N ALA A 54 -40.63 -18.26 33.33
CA ALA A 54 -41.56 -17.36 32.66
C ALA A 54 -40.82 -16.39 31.70
N GLU A 55 -39.60 -15.93 32.04
CA GLU A 55 -38.77 -15.13 31.14
C GLU A 55 -38.27 -15.93 29.93
N ASP A 56 -37.87 -17.17 30.10
CA ASP A 56 -37.43 -18.05 29.00
C ASP A 56 -38.60 -18.34 28.03
N VAL A 57 -39.82 -18.59 28.50
CA VAL A 57 -41.00 -18.79 27.65
C VAL A 57 -41.35 -17.48 26.88
N VAL A 58 -41.26 -16.32 27.50
CA VAL A 58 -41.51 -15.01 26.84
C VAL A 58 -40.42 -14.69 25.82
N ASN A 59 -39.16 -15.07 26.09
CA ASN A 59 -38.07 -14.89 25.13
C ASN A 59 -38.13 -15.87 23.97
N GLU A 60 -38.57 -17.14 24.20
CA GLU A 60 -38.83 -18.10 23.12
C GLU A 60 -40.01 -17.68 22.24
N GLU A 61 -41.14 -17.19 22.82
CA GLU A 61 -42.23 -16.65 22.01
C GLU A 61 -41.83 -15.39 21.22
N LYS A 62 -40.99 -14.49 21.78
CA LYS A 62 -40.44 -13.34 21.05
C LYS A 62 -39.47 -13.78 19.96
N ALA A 63 -38.60 -14.76 20.20
CA ALA A 63 -37.71 -15.35 19.20
C ALA A 63 -38.47 -15.99 18.05
N LEU A 64 -39.49 -16.79 18.36
CA LEU A 64 -40.39 -17.41 17.37
C LEU A 64 -41.27 -16.40 16.61
N SER A 65 -41.67 -15.28 17.24
CA SER A 65 -42.40 -14.21 16.56
C SER A 65 -41.48 -13.43 15.62
N ASN A 66 -40.24 -13.16 16.03
CA ASN A 66 -39.25 -12.49 15.19
C ASN A 66 -38.84 -13.41 14.02
N GLU A 67 -38.66 -14.70 14.24
CA GLU A 67 -38.36 -15.66 13.16
C GLU A 67 -39.51 -15.73 12.13
N LYS A 68 -40.76 -15.67 12.59
CA LYS A 68 -41.95 -15.62 11.71
C LYS A 68 -42.08 -14.27 10.97
N VAL A 69 -41.63 -13.18 11.56
CA VAL A 69 -41.59 -11.86 10.90
C VAL A 69 -40.48 -11.82 9.84
N PHE A 70 -39.29 -12.39 10.10
CA PHE A 70 -38.24 -12.53 9.10
C PHE A 70 -38.56 -13.57 8.01
N ALA A 71 -39.32 -14.63 8.33
CA ALA A 71 -39.78 -15.64 7.35
C ALA A 71 -40.87 -15.14 6.40
N LYS A 72 -41.47 -13.97 6.68
CA LYS A 72 -42.53 -13.38 5.85
C LYS A 72 -42.02 -12.48 4.71
N HIS A 73 -40.74 -12.48 4.43
CA HIS A 73 -40.28 -12.04 3.13
C HIS A 73 -40.71 -13.08 2.11
N LYS A 74 -41.87 -12.81 1.49
CA LYS A 74 -42.45 -13.59 0.39
C LYS A 74 -41.32 -13.84 -0.62
N LYS A 75 -40.75 -15.06 -0.59
CA LYS A 75 -39.77 -15.47 -1.59
C LYS A 75 -40.45 -15.28 -2.95
N LEU A 76 -39.97 -14.33 -3.74
CA LEU A 76 -40.47 -14.15 -5.09
C LEU A 76 -40.26 -15.48 -5.82
N GLU A 77 -41.37 -16.11 -6.27
CA GLU A 77 -41.32 -17.38 -6.99
C GLU A 77 -40.62 -17.17 -8.34
N LYS A 78 -39.66 -18.06 -8.63
CA LYS A 78 -38.99 -18.10 -9.93
C LYS A 78 -40.03 -18.28 -11.03
N GLY A 79 -40.01 -17.41 -12.06
CA GLY A 79 -40.94 -17.42 -13.16
C GLY A 79 -42.08 -16.40 -13.05
N THR A 80 -42.13 -15.60 -11.96
CA THR A 80 -43.02 -14.46 -11.89
C THR A 80 -42.33 -13.26 -12.53
N VAL A 81 -43.06 -12.44 -13.34
CA VAL A 81 -42.52 -11.26 -13.97
C VAL A 81 -41.80 -10.33 -12.97
N ALA A 82 -42.34 -10.21 -11.76
CA ALA A 82 -41.72 -9.47 -10.67
C ALA A 82 -40.35 -10.03 -10.24
N TYR A 83 -40.19 -11.36 -10.25
CA TYR A 83 -38.89 -11.99 -9.95
C TYR A 83 -37.86 -11.71 -11.05
N GLU A 84 -38.26 -11.82 -12.30
CA GLU A 84 -37.36 -11.57 -13.43
C GLU A 84 -36.93 -10.10 -13.48
N VAL A 85 -37.84 -9.16 -13.26
CA VAL A 85 -37.50 -7.73 -13.17
C VAL A 85 -36.54 -7.47 -12.01
N PHE A 86 -36.77 -8.07 -10.85
CA PHE A 86 -35.87 -7.92 -9.69
C PHE A 86 -34.48 -8.51 -9.96
N ASP A 87 -34.40 -9.68 -10.60
CA ASP A 87 -33.13 -10.32 -10.95
C ASP A 87 -32.33 -9.50 -12.00
N TRP A 88 -33.04 -8.92 -12.98
CA TRP A 88 -32.47 -7.98 -13.94
C TRP A 88 -31.91 -6.74 -13.24
N LEU A 89 -32.68 -6.11 -12.37
CA LEU A 89 -32.24 -4.93 -11.62
C LEU A 89 -31.03 -5.25 -10.74
N ARG A 90 -31.04 -6.41 -10.06
CA ARG A 90 -29.91 -6.88 -9.26
C ARG A 90 -28.65 -7.04 -10.10
N THR A 91 -28.78 -7.66 -11.27
CA THR A 91 -27.65 -7.85 -12.19
C THR A 91 -27.06 -6.52 -12.67
N ILE A 92 -27.93 -5.58 -13.03
CA ILE A 92 -27.52 -4.22 -13.44
C ILE A 92 -26.82 -3.51 -12.27
N CYS A 93 -27.39 -3.56 -11.06
CA CYS A 93 -26.77 -2.95 -9.86
C CYS A 93 -25.39 -3.54 -9.55
N ILE A 94 -25.25 -4.87 -9.64
CA ILE A 94 -23.95 -5.53 -9.44
C ILE A 94 -22.96 -5.07 -10.51
N GLY A 95 -23.38 -4.99 -11.76
CA GLY A 95 -22.53 -4.50 -12.85
C GLY A 95 -22.07 -3.05 -12.64
N ILE A 96 -22.98 -2.17 -12.23
CA ILE A 96 -22.67 -0.76 -11.93
C ILE A 96 -21.70 -0.69 -10.73
N LEU A 97 -21.98 -1.40 -9.65
CA LEU A 97 -21.10 -1.41 -8.46
C LEU A 97 -19.70 -1.95 -8.79
N ALA A 98 -19.61 -3.02 -9.58
CA ALA A 98 -18.34 -3.54 -10.05
C ALA A 98 -17.58 -2.52 -10.93
N GLY A 99 -18.26 -1.87 -11.85
CA GLY A 99 -17.69 -0.81 -12.69
C GLY A 99 -17.18 0.37 -11.88
N VAL A 100 -17.97 0.86 -10.94
CA VAL A 100 -17.57 1.95 -10.02
C VAL A 100 -16.37 1.53 -9.18
N PHE A 101 -16.37 0.29 -8.65
CA PHE A 101 -15.23 -0.23 -7.90
C PHE A 101 -13.93 -0.22 -8.72
N ILE A 102 -14.00 -0.69 -9.98
CA ILE A 102 -12.83 -0.69 -10.88
C ILE A 102 -12.32 0.74 -11.11
N VAL A 103 -13.21 1.68 -11.45
CA VAL A 103 -12.83 3.07 -11.75
C VAL A 103 -12.26 3.76 -10.51
N VAL A 104 -12.85 3.56 -9.33
CA VAL A 104 -12.44 4.27 -8.12
C VAL A 104 -11.14 3.70 -7.52
N PHE A 105 -10.99 2.37 -7.53
CA PHE A 105 -9.90 1.72 -6.80
C PHE A 105 -8.75 1.25 -7.68
N LEU A 106 -8.98 0.94 -8.94
CA LEU A 106 -7.97 0.33 -9.80
C LEU A 106 -7.42 1.27 -10.87
N VAL A 107 -8.20 2.24 -11.36
CA VAL A 107 -7.80 3.13 -12.45
C VAL A 107 -7.91 4.58 -12.02
N GLN A 108 -6.91 5.38 -12.37
CA GLN A 108 -6.88 6.81 -12.10
C GLN A 108 -6.47 7.56 -13.37
N LYS A 109 -6.98 8.78 -13.54
CA LYS A 109 -6.50 9.71 -14.56
C LYS A 109 -5.51 10.66 -13.93
N ASP A 110 -4.31 10.74 -14.50
CA ASP A 110 -3.25 11.65 -14.08
C ASP A 110 -2.86 12.57 -15.23
N ASN A 111 -2.50 13.80 -14.90
CA ASN A 111 -1.95 14.76 -15.87
C ASN A 111 -0.44 14.84 -15.70
N VAL A 112 0.26 14.78 -16.81
CA VAL A 112 1.73 14.88 -16.86
C VAL A 112 2.15 16.34 -16.78
N TYR A 113 3.13 16.62 -15.94
CA TYR A 113 3.74 17.93 -15.81
C TYR A 113 5.26 17.80 -15.97
N GLY A 114 5.83 18.74 -16.77
CA GLY A 114 7.26 18.76 -17.08
C GLY A 114 7.64 17.82 -18.22
N ASP A 115 8.87 17.93 -18.66
CA ASP A 115 9.35 17.34 -19.91
C ASP A 115 10.30 16.15 -19.70
N SER A 116 10.38 15.64 -18.48
CA SER A 116 11.33 14.56 -18.14
C SER A 116 11.06 13.24 -18.88
N MET A 117 9.87 13.06 -19.44
CA MET A 117 9.48 11.86 -20.21
C MET A 117 9.36 12.11 -21.72
N TYR A 118 9.75 13.31 -22.20
CA TYR A 118 9.75 13.59 -23.63
C TYR A 118 10.77 12.69 -24.37
N PRO A 119 10.45 12.15 -25.55
CA PRO A 119 9.24 12.39 -26.36
C PRO A 119 8.08 11.43 -26.06
N THR A 120 8.22 10.50 -25.13
CA THR A 120 7.17 9.53 -24.83
C THR A 120 5.93 10.19 -24.24
N LEU A 121 6.12 11.13 -23.31
CA LEU A 121 5.06 11.95 -22.73
C LEU A 121 5.52 13.40 -22.69
N SER A 122 4.59 14.31 -22.96
CA SER A 122 4.79 15.76 -22.92
C SER A 122 4.00 16.39 -21.77
N SER A 123 4.44 17.58 -21.37
CA SER A 123 3.69 18.37 -20.39
C SER A 123 2.28 18.71 -20.94
N GLY A 124 1.24 18.41 -20.14
CA GLY A 124 -0.15 18.56 -20.53
C GLY A 124 -0.81 17.26 -21.00
N ASP A 125 -0.05 16.21 -21.25
CA ASP A 125 -0.63 14.89 -21.56
C ASP A 125 -1.49 14.38 -20.40
N ALA A 126 -2.58 13.69 -20.73
CA ALA A 126 -3.37 12.95 -19.75
C ALA A 126 -3.16 11.44 -19.97
N ILE A 127 -2.87 10.74 -18.88
CA ILE A 127 -2.66 9.30 -18.90
C ILE A 127 -3.65 8.61 -17.96
N PHE A 128 -4.08 7.41 -18.32
CA PHE A 128 -4.67 6.50 -17.35
C PHE A 128 -3.60 5.63 -16.73
N THR A 129 -3.67 5.53 -15.43
CA THR A 129 -2.77 4.75 -14.59
C THR A 129 -3.55 3.68 -13.84
N GLN A 130 -2.88 2.59 -13.50
CA GLN A 130 -3.45 1.52 -12.70
C GLN A 130 -2.65 1.33 -11.41
N LYS A 131 -3.37 0.97 -10.34
CA LYS A 131 -2.79 0.76 -9.01
C LYS A 131 -2.60 -0.71 -8.65
N LEU A 132 -3.08 -1.64 -9.46
CA LEU A 132 -3.05 -3.07 -9.15
C LEU A 132 -1.62 -3.57 -8.94
N SER A 133 -0.69 -3.15 -9.79
CA SER A 133 0.74 -3.51 -9.66
C SER A 133 1.36 -3.03 -8.34
N THR A 134 0.86 -1.95 -7.75
CA THR A 134 1.38 -1.44 -6.48
C THR A 134 0.97 -2.30 -5.28
N TYR A 135 -0.20 -2.92 -5.33
CA TYR A 135 -0.64 -3.87 -4.30
C TYR A 135 0.22 -5.13 -4.28
N PHE A 136 0.62 -5.60 -5.45
CA PHE A 136 1.47 -6.79 -5.58
C PHE A 136 2.97 -6.47 -5.65
N LYS A 137 3.34 -5.18 -5.64
CA LYS A 137 4.73 -4.70 -5.83
C LYS A 137 5.41 -5.34 -7.03
N SER A 138 4.66 -5.57 -8.09
CA SER A 138 5.14 -6.23 -9.31
C SER A 138 5.21 -5.21 -10.44
N PHE A 139 6.41 -4.71 -10.69
CA PHE A 139 6.70 -3.76 -11.77
C PHE A 139 7.70 -4.39 -12.73
N LYS A 140 7.52 -4.10 -14.02
CA LYS A 140 8.34 -4.66 -15.09
C LYS A 140 9.28 -3.58 -15.62
N ARG A 141 10.39 -4.04 -16.20
CA ARG A 141 11.26 -3.14 -16.96
C ARG A 141 10.49 -2.56 -18.13
N GLY A 142 10.60 -1.26 -18.33
CA GLY A 142 9.86 -0.51 -19.32
C GLY A 142 8.58 0.15 -18.81
N ASP A 143 8.01 -0.30 -17.69
CA ASP A 143 6.83 0.34 -17.11
C ASP A 143 7.08 1.82 -16.84
N ILE A 144 6.14 2.67 -17.25
CA ILE A 144 6.11 4.08 -16.87
C ILE A 144 5.38 4.19 -15.54
N VAL A 145 6.06 4.68 -14.51
CA VAL A 145 5.55 4.70 -13.14
C VAL A 145 5.43 6.11 -12.59
N ILE A 146 4.44 6.30 -11.72
CA ILE A 146 4.30 7.50 -10.90
C ILE A 146 5.00 7.22 -9.57
N LEU A 147 5.99 8.05 -9.25
CA LEU A 147 6.86 7.94 -8.09
C LEU A 147 6.59 9.06 -7.10
N ASP A 148 6.58 8.72 -5.84
CA ASP A 148 6.61 9.69 -4.74
C ASP A 148 8.06 10.12 -4.49
N GLY A 149 8.37 11.35 -4.89
CA GLY A 149 9.69 11.96 -4.71
C GLY A 149 9.85 12.72 -3.38
N SER A 150 8.78 12.81 -2.58
CA SER A 150 8.82 13.59 -1.34
C SER A 150 9.91 13.10 -0.38
N ASN A 151 10.62 14.05 0.23
CA ASN A 151 11.72 13.80 1.17
C ASN A 151 12.90 12.97 0.58
N MET A 152 13.06 12.92 -0.73
CA MET A 152 14.30 12.40 -1.33
C MET A 152 15.36 13.48 -1.37
N GLU A 153 16.58 13.13 -0.98
CA GLU A 153 17.72 14.03 -1.04
C GLU A 153 17.97 14.49 -2.49
N GLY A 154 18.08 15.79 -2.69
CA GLY A 154 18.26 16.38 -4.03
C GLY A 154 16.95 16.58 -4.82
N TYR A 155 15.78 16.35 -4.21
CA TYR A 155 14.49 16.62 -4.84
C TYR A 155 13.74 17.75 -4.09
N TYR A 156 13.60 18.88 -4.78
CA TYR A 156 12.92 20.09 -4.27
C TYR A 156 11.66 20.44 -5.08
N GLY A 157 11.22 19.51 -5.93
CA GLY A 157 10.10 19.71 -6.84
C GLY A 157 8.76 19.26 -6.30
N LYS A 158 7.83 18.97 -7.23
CA LYS A 158 6.51 18.39 -6.92
C LYS A 158 6.68 17.02 -6.30
N GLU A 159 5.70 16.61 -5.48
CA GLU A 159 5.74 15.32 -4.76
C GLU A 159 5.83 14.11 -5.69
N TYR A 160 5.20 14.17 -6.88
CA TYR A 160 5.12 13.05 -7.81
C TYR A 160 5.98 13.29 -9.06
N LEU A 161 6.71 12.22 -9.41
CA LEU A 161 7.55 12.13 -10.60
C LEU A 161 6.99 11.05 -11.54
N VAL A 162 7.09 11.29 -12.85
CA VAL A 162 6.82 10.24 -13.85
C VAL A 162 8.15 9.79 -14.42
N LYS A 163 8.46 8.48 -14.34
CA LYS A 163 9.72 7.87 -14.80
C LYS A 163 9.46 6.49 -15.37
N ARG A 164 10.45 5.95 -16.07
CA ARG A 164 10.46 4.58 -16.59
C ARG A 164 11.32 3.68 -15.73
N VAL A 165 10.81 2.48 -15.41
CA VAL A 165 11.57 1.43 -14.72
C VAL A 165 12.63 0.89 -15.68
N VAL A 166 13.89 0.99 -15.27
CA VAL A 166 15.06 0.54 -16.02
C VAL A 166 15.78 -0.59 -15.31
N GLY A 167 15.98 -0.53 -14.00
CA GLY A 167 16.55 -1.58 -13.18
C GLY A 167 15.50 -2.22 -12.27
N LEU A 168 15.59 -3.53 -12.09
CA LEU A 168 14.70 -4.35 -11.27
C LEU A 168 15.39 -4.79 -9.97
N PRO A 169 14.64 -5.21 -8.94
CA PRO A 169 15.21 -5.72 -7.69
C PRO A 169 16.28 -6.80 -7.90
N GLY A 170 17.37 -6.69 -7.15
CA GLY A 170 18.50 -7.63 -7.20
C GLY A 170 19.45 -7.46 -8.39
N GLU A 171 19.13 -6.58 -9.35
CA GLU A 171 20.01 -6.32 -10.50
C GLU A 171 21.08 -5.28 -10.16
N THR A 172 22.20 -5.34 -10.87
CA THR A 172 23.15 -4.23 -10.88
C THR A 172 22.96 -3.39 -12.14
N VAL A 173 22.71 -2.12 -11.96
CA VAL A 173 22.61 -1.12 -13.03
C VAL A 173 23.95 -0.40 -13.13
N ARG A 174 24.50 -0.27 -14.34
CA ARG A 174 25.71 0.51 -14.61
C ARG A 174 25.45 1.49 -15.74
N ILE A 175 25.83 2.75 -15.55
CA ILE A 175 25.79 3.77 -16.60
C ILE A 175 27.23 4.12 -16.97
N LYS A 176 27.59 3.82 -18.21
CA LYS A 176 28.93 4.01 -18.74
C LYS A 176 28.88 4.34 -20.24
N ASP A 177 29.76 5.20 -20.70
CA ASP A 177 29.97 5.57 -22.11
C ASP A 177 28.68 6.01 -22.85
N GLY A 178 27.71 6.54 -22.11
CA GLY A 178 26.42 7.01 -22.64
C GLY A 178 25.35 5.95 -22.75
N SER A 179 25.62 4.73 -22.31
CA SER A 179 24.69 3.59 -22.31
C SER A 179 24.34 3.11 -20.89
N VAL A 180 23.25 2.39 -20.80
CA VAL A 180 22.80 1.71 -19.58
C VAL A 180 23.07 0.21 -19.73
N TYR A 181 23.77 -0.35 -18.77
CA TYR A 181 24.07 -1.77 -18.69
C TYR A 181 23.36 -2.40 -17.49
N ILE A 182 22.84 -3.59 -17.70
CA ILE A 182 22.17 -4.38 -16.66
C ILE A 182 22.94 -5.68 -16.43
N LYS A 183 23.17 -6.00 -15.15
CA LYS A 183 23.60 -7.32 -14.74
C LYS A 183 22.47 -7.95 -13.92
N PRO A 184 21.81 -9.00 -14.43
CA PRO A 184 20.73 -9.68 -13.70
C PRO A 184 21.22 -10.26 -12.38
N ALA A 185 20.30 -10.44 -11.44
CA ALA A 185 20.60 -11.08 -10.17
C ALA A 185 21.24 -12.47 -10.40
N GLY A 186 22.40 -12.71 -9.79
CA GLY A 186 23.15 -13.97 -9.95
C GLY A 186 23.91 -14.15 -11.25
N ALA A 187 23.82 -13.22 -12.21
CA ALA A 187 24.61 -13.27 -13.44
C ALA A 187 26.04 -12.75 -13.22
N ALA A 188 26.99 -13.24 -14.03
CA ALA A 188 28.38 -12.76 -14.01
C ALA A 188 28.54 -11.48 -14.84
N ASP A 189 27.84 -11.39 -15.97
CA ASP A 189 28.12 -10.40 -16.99
C ASP A 189 27.01 -9.34 -17.13
N PHE A 190 27.42 -8.16 -17.58
CA PHE A 190 26.53 -7.10 -17.99
C PHE A 190 26.12 -7.24 -19.44
N TYR A 191 24.90 -6.84 -19.76
CA TYR A 191 24.46 -6.63 -21.13
C TYR A 191 24.03 -5.17 -21.33
N ASP A 192 24.20 -4.66 -22.56
CA ASP A 192 23.71 -3.33 -22.94
C ASP A 192 22.18 -3.36 -23.04
N LEU A 193 21.53 -2.44 -22.33
CA LEU A 193 20.06 -2.36 -22.34
C LEU A 193 19.59 -1.73 -23.66
N SER A 194 18.83 -2.51 -24.44
CA SER A 194 18.16 -1.97 -25.61
C SER A 194 17.03 -1.02 -25.22
N GLU A 195 17.20 0.25 -25.51
CA GLU A 195 16.25 1.32 -25.17
C GLU A 195 15.57 1.88 -26.42
N GLY A 196 14.91 1.00 -27.19
CA GLY A 196 14.26 1.34 -28.46
C GLY A 196 13.14 2.40 -28.37
N TYR A 197 12.74 2.77 -27.17
CA TYR A 197 11.78 3.84 -26.92
C TYR A 197 12.43 5.24 -26.93
N LEU A 198 13.74 5.32 -26.87
CA LEU A 198 14.47 6.59 -26.94
C LEU A 198 14.78 6.98 -28.40
N PRO A 199 14.89 8.28 -28.69
CA PRO A 199 15.41 8.74 -29.96
C PRO A 199 16.82 8.20 -30.24
N GLN A 200 17.08 7.88 -31.49
CA GLN A 200 18.40 7.38 -31.92
C GLN A 200 19.52 8.37 -31.52
N GLY A 201 20.58 7.83 -30.94
CA GLY A 201 21.72 8.62 -30.49
C GLY A 201 21.55 9.29 -29.12
N THR A 202 20.44 9.03 -28.41
CA THR A 202 20.29 9.51 -27.03
C THR A 202 21.35 8.89 -26.14
N LYS A 203 22.06 9.74 -25.40
CA LYS A 203 23.08 9.30 -24.43
C LYS A 203 22.57 9.47 -23.00
N THR A 204 22.80 8.44 -22.19
CA THR A 204 22.54 8.48 -20.76
C THR A 204 23.81 8.83 -20.01
N THR A 205 23.91 10.07 -19.51
CA THR A 205 25.06 10.54 -18.73
C THR A 205 24.71 10.64 -17.26
N MET A 206 25.70 10.44 -16.41
CA MET A 206 25.57 10.63 -14.96
C MET A 206 25.74 12.11 -14.60
N MET A 207 25.07 12.49 -13.51
CA MET A 207 25.33 13.78 -12.84
C MET A 207 26.46 13.61 -11.82
N GLU A 208 27.23 14.68 -11.54
CA GLU A 208 28.36 14.63 -10.60
C GLU A 208 27.95 14.13 -9.22
N ASP A 209 26.82 14.59 -8.70
CA ASP A 209 26.31 14.16 -7.39
C ASP A 209 25.99 12.66 -7.36
N GLY A 210 25.40 12.14 -8.43
CA GLY A 210 25.14 10.72 -8.56
C GLY A 210 26.40 9.88 -8.65
N ILE A 211 27.44 10.37 -9.31
CA ILE A 211 28.75 9.70 -9.34
C ILE A 211 29.37 9.66 -7.95
N ARG A 212 29.35 10.78 -7.23
CA ARG A 212 29.86 10.85 -5.84
C ARG A 212 29.12 9.88 -4.88
N LYS A 213 27.83 9.65 -5.13
CA LYS A 213 27.00 8.73 -4.35
C LYS A 213 27.08 7.28 -4.84
N GLY A 214 27.83 6.99 -5.91
CA GLY A 214 27.98 5.65 -6.47
C GLY A 214 26.80 5.16 -7.31
N TYR A 215 25.90 6.05 -7.74
CA TYR A 215 24.70 5.67 -8.51
C TYR A 215 24.98 5.33 -9.97
N ASN A 216 26.24 5.52 -10.43
CA ASN A 216 26.70 5.11 -11.75
C ASN A 216 26.87 3.59 -11.89
N GLU A 217 27.08 2.88 -10.77
CA GLU A 217 27.04 1.42 -10.69
C GLU A 217 26.50 1.01 -9.35
N ILE A 218 25.27 0.50 -9.33
CA ILE A 218 24.57 0.19 -8.10
C ILE A 218 23.84 -1.15 -8.21
N THR A 219 23.97 -1.98 -7.18
CA THR A 219 23.17 -3.20 -7.02
C THR A 219 21.92 -2.85 -6.23
N LEU A 220 20.76 -3.13 -6.81
CA LEU A 220 19.45 -2.83 -6.25
C LEU A 220 19.08 -3.84 -5.18
N GLY A 221 18.49 -3.36 -4.08
CA GLY A 221 17.89 -4.19 -3.05
C GLY A 221 16.65 -4.94 -3.54
N GLU A 222 16.08 -5.79 -2.68
CA GLU A 222 14.93 -6.65 -3.03
C GLU A 222 13.63 -5.89 -3.34
N ASP A 223 13.52 -4.65 -2.91
CA ASP A 223 12.36 -3.78 -3.17
C ASP A 223 12.74 -2.47 -3.87
N GLU A 224 13.92 -2.40 -4.48
CA GLU A 224 14.44 -1.22 -5.14
C GLU A 224 14.36 -1.29 -6.65
N TYR A 225 14.00 -0.16 -7.26
CA TYR A 225 13.88 0.02 -8.69
C TYR A 225 14.72 1.21 -9.14
N TYR A 226 15.44 1.06 -10.24
CA TYR A 226 16.18 2.16 -10.86
C TYR A 226 15.30 2.75 -11.97
N CYS A 227 14.90 4.00 -11.80
CA CYS A 227 13.94 4.65 -12.68
C CYS A 227 14.58 5.84 -13.39
N LEU A 228 14.42 5.92 -14.71
CA LEU A 228 14.97 7.00 -15.54
C LEU A 228 13.84 7.74 -16.28
N GLY A 229 14.05 9.03 -16.52
CA GLY A 229 13.24 9.77 -17.48
C GLY A 229 13.70 9.50 -18.91
N ASP A 230 12.76 9.49 -19.85
CA ASP A 230 13.07 9.30 -21.27
C ASP A 230 13.82 10.52 -21.84
N ASN A 231 13.58 11.70 -21.32
CA ASN A 231 14.38 12.89 -21.61
C ASN A 231 15.67 12.91 -20.77
N ARG A 232 16.63 12.06 -21.13
CA ARG A 232 17.88 11.84 -20.41
C ARG A 232 18.63 13.09 -20.02
N PRO A 233 18.75 14.13 -20.88
CA PRO A 233 19.53 15.33 -20.56
C PRO A 233 18.93 16.17 -19.43
N VAL A 234 17.60 16.19 -19.26
CA VAL A 234 16.94 17.12 -18.32
C VAL A 234 16.26 16.42 -17.14
N SER A 235 16.18 15.09 -17.15
CA SER A 235 15.46 14.34 -16.14
C SER A 235 16.25 14.28 -14.82
N ASN A 236 15.61 14.71 -13.74
CA ASN A 236 16.04 14.39 -12.38
C ASN A 236 15.42 13.03 -11.98
N ASP A 237 16.25 12.01 -11.84
CA ASP A 237 15.84 10.62 -11.69
C ASP A 237 16.86 9.82 -10.85
N SER A 238 16.85 8.48 -10.94
CA SER A 238 17.72 7.63 -10.13
C SER A 238 19.23 7.91 -10.30
N ARG A 239 19.65 8.57 -11.37
CA ARG A 239 21.03 9.00 -11.54
C ARG A 239 21.49 10.01 -10.51
N ASN A 240 20.55 10.78 -9.96
CA ASN A 240 20.81 11.81 -8.95
C ASN A 240 20.16 11.49 -7.61
N LEU A 241 18.96 10.94 -7.64
CA LEU A 241 18.14 10.67 -6.46
C LEU A 241 18.39 9.29 -5.84
N GLY A 242 19.07 8.38 -6.58
CA GLY A 242 19.23 6.99 -6.19
C GLY A 242 18.01 6.12 -6.53
N PRO A 243 18.04 4.85 -6.14
CA PRO A 243 16.94 3.92 -6.40
C PRO A 243 15.68 4.29 -5.62
N PHE A 244 14.54 3.93 -6.17
CA PHE A 244 13.23 4.11 -5.54
C PHE A 244 12.74 2.79 -4.96
N SER A 245 12.34 2.79 -3.69
CA SER A 245 11.68 1.62 -3.12
C SER A 245 10.31 1.39 -3.75
N ALA A 246 9.85 0.13 -3.81
CA ALA A 246 8.53 -0.24 -4.33
C ALA A 246 7.37 0.55 -3.69
N LYS A 247 7.51 0.94 -2.41
CA LYS A 247 6.52 1.74 -1.67
C LYS A 247 6.33 3.15 -2.24
N ARG A 248 7.35 3.68 -2.91
CA ARG A 248 7.30 4.99 -3.56
C ARG A 248 6.60 4.96 -4.91
N ILE A 249 6.40 3.78 -5.50
CA ILE A 249 5.66 3.61 -6.75
C ILE A 249 4.16 3.63 -6.43
N LYS A 250 3.44 4.64 -6.91
CA LYS A 250 2.02 4.88 -6.59
C LYS A 250 1.07 4.34 -7.65
N ALA A 251 1.52 4.30 -8.91
CA ALA A 251 0.73 3.79 -10.04
C ALA A 251 1.62 3.46 -11.23
N VAL A 252 1.09 2.68 -12.16
CA VAL A 252 1.72 2.38 -13.46
C VAL A 252 0.88 3.01 -14.56
N GLY A 253 1.51 3.75 -15.46
CA GLY A 253 0.89 4.33 -16.65
C GLY A 253 0.54 3.24 -17.66
N VAL A 254 -0.70 3.22 -18.12
CA VAL A 254 -1.19 2.20 -19.06
C VAL A 254 -1.39 2.77 -20.46
N ILE A 255 -2.02 3.93 -20.54
CA ILE A 255 -2.38 4.55 -21.82
C ILE A 255 -2.37 6.06 -21.71
N ARG A 256 -1.77 6.74 -22.69
CA ARG A 256 -1.97 8.18 -22.91
C ARG A 256 -3.30 8.36 -23.64
N VAL A 257 -4.18 9.20 -23.10
CA VAL A 257 -5.53 9.44 -23.61
C VAL A 257 -5.74 10.86 -24.14
N TYR A 258 -4.84 11.76 -23.82
CA TYR A 258 -4.84 13.12 -24.34
C TYR A 258 -3.40 13.56 -24.64
N PRO A 259 -3.15 14.25 -25.77
CA PRO A 259 -4.12 14.68 -26.79
C PRO A 259 -4.72 13.51 -27.58
N PHE A 260 -5.98 13.67 -28.03
CA PHE A 260 -6.75 12.57 -28.65
C PHE A 260 -6.17 12.05 -29.97
N ASN A 261 -5.37 12.85 -30.66
CA ASN A 261 -4.65 12.45 -31.88
C ASN A 261 -3.40 11.65 -31.59
N GLU A 262 -3.02 11.49 -30.32
CA GLU A 262 -1.79 10.78 -29.90
C GLU A 262 -2.07 9.72 -28.84
N ILE A 263 -3.26 9.12 -28.85
CA ILE A 263 -3.58 8.00 -27.97
C ILE A 263 -2.60 6.87 -28.21
N LYS A 264 -1.93 6.41 -27.12
CA LYS A 264 -0.88 5.40 -27.20
C LYS A 264 -0.82 4.58 -25.92
N ILE A 265 -0.66 3.25 -26.07
CA ILE A 265 -0.35 2.37 -24.93
C ILE A 265 1.08 2.64 -24.48
N LEU A 266 1.28 2.73 -23.16
CA LEU A 266 2.54 3.05 -22.50
C LEU A 266 3.22 1.77 -22.00
N THR A 267 3.71 0.95 -22.90
CA THR A 267 4.44 -0.29 -22.58
C THR A 267 5.81 -0.28 -23.20
#